data_0c49d40132cc7500bbaf70e9b2a211d4
#
_entry.id   0c49d40132cc7500bbaf70e9b2a211d4
#
_cell.length_a   1.000
_cell.length_b   1.000
_cell.length_c   1.000
_cell.angle_alpha   90.00
_cell.angle_beta   90.00
_cell.angle_gamma   90.00
#
_symmetry.space_group_name_H-M   'P 1'
#
loop_
_entity.id
_entity.type
_entity.pdbx_description
1 polymer ?
#
loop_
_entity_poly.entity_id
_entity_poly.type
_entity_poly.pdbx_seq_one_letter_code
_entity_poly.pdbx_strand_id
1 'polypeptide(L)'
;MKKQDFKVLKTKDLYPFPDNPFHVAEDETLSELAESIKEFGIVTPIITRPKEDGNGYEVIAGQRRVRASELAGINTVPAFVLPLDRDRAIITLVDSNLQRENILPSERAFAYKMKSEAMKRQGFRTDLTSSQVVTKLRTDDKVAQGFGVGRMTVQRFIRLTELIPVSYTHLTLPTTPYV
;
A
#
# COMPACT_ATOMS: atom_id res chain seq x y z
N MET A 1 15.05 -8.87 15.69
CA MET A 1 14.77 -8.06 14.47
C MET A 1 15.02 -8.95 13.26
N LYS A 2 14.02 -9.20 12.38
CA LYS A 2 14.25 -9.94 11.13
C LYS A 2 15.14 -9.06 10.24
N LYS A 3 16.22 -9.66 9.72
CA LYS A 3 17.25 -8.97 8.93
C LYS A 3 16.60 -8.40 7.66
N GLN A 4 16.74 -7.10 7.43
CA GLN A 4 16.39 -6.46 6.17
C GLN A 4 17.52 -6.76 5.19
N ASP A 5 17.21 -7.50 4.12
CA ASP A 5 18.19 -7.79 3.07
C ASP A 5 18.12 -6.69 2.00
N PHE A 6 19.18 -5.91 1.88
CA PHE A 6 19.34 -4.97 0.78
C PHE A 6 19.83 -5.71 -0.46
N LYS A 7 19.10 -5.55 -1.58
CA LYS A 7 19.42 -6.18 -2.86
C LYS A 7 19.17 -5.21 -4.01
N VAL A 8 19.89 -5.42 -5.11
CA VAL A 8 19.57 -4.79 -6.39
C VAL A 8 18.79 -5.81 -7.20
N LEU A 9 17.52 -5.53 -7.48
CA LEU A 9 16.61 -6.45 -8.18
C LEU A 9 16.40 -5.99 -9.62
N LYS A 10 16.16 -6.94 -10.52
CA LYS A 10 15.80 -6.62 -11.91
C LYS A 10 14.32 -6.20 -11.96
N THR A 11 13.99 -5.17 -12.74
CA THR A 11 12.62 -4.68 -12.91
C THR A 11 11.66 -5.77 -13.38
N LYS A 12 12.11 -6.67 -14.25
CA LYS A 12 11.32 -7.80 -14.75
C LYS A 12 10.92 -8.84 -13.68
N ASP A 13 11.62 -8.86 -12.55
CA ASP A 13 11.36 -9.78 -11.43
C ASP A 13 10.49 -9.11 -10.34
N LEU A 14 10.03 -7.87 -10.60
CA LEU A 14 9.18 -7.09 -9.70
C LEU A 14 7.73 -7.17 -10.17
N TYR A 15 6.85 -7.50 -9.27
CA TYR A 15 5.40 -7.62 -9.52
C TYR A 15 4.62 -6.68 -8.61
N PRO A 16 3.52 -6.10 -9.07
CA PRO A 16 2.63 -5.34 -8.19
C PRO A 16 2.08 -6.26 -7.10
N PHE A 17 1.89 -5.71 -5.89
CA PHE A 17 1.23 -6.45 -4.82
C PHE A 17 -0.24 -6.72 -5.21
N PRO A 18 -0.75 -7.97 -5.06
CA PRO A 18 -2.13 -8.29 -5.39
C PRO A 18 -3.12 -7.41 -4.60
N ASP A 19 -4.22 -7.05 -5.24
CA ASP A 19 -5.31 -6.24 -4.64
C ASP A 19 -4.86 -4.86 -4.12
N ASN A 20 -3.75 -4.31 -4.64
CA ASN A 20 -3.30 -2.98 -4.25
C ASN A 20 -4.33 -1.91 -4.66
N PRO A 21 -4.93 -1.18 -3.70
CA PRO A 21 -5.94 -0.17 -4.01
C PRO A 21 -5.37 1.11 -4.61
N PHE A 22 -4.04 1.33 -4.47
CA PHE A 22 -3.38 2.57 -4.89
C PHE A 22 -2.87 2.46 -6.31
N HIS A 23 -3.42 3.27 -7.20
CA HIS A 23 -3.00 3.31 -8.60
C HIS A 23 -1.80 4.23 -8.79
N VAL A 24 -0.95 3.89 -9.74
CA VAL A 24 0.10 4.77 -10.23
C VAL A 24 -0.46 5.55 -11.40
N ALA A 25 -0.70 6.85 -11.19
CA ALA A 25 -1.10 7.74 -12.28
C ALA A 25 0.11 7.98 -13.21
N GLU A 26 -0.14 7.92 -14.52
CA GLU A 26 0.83 8.32 -15.53
C GLU A 26 0.65 9.82 -15.79
N ASP A 27 1.22 10.61 -14.91
CA ASP A 27 1.15 12.07 -14.91
C ASP A 27 2.53 12.70 -15.17
N GLU A 28 2.56 14.01 -15.33
CA GLU A 28 3.79 14.79 -15.54
C GLU A 28 4.81 14.54 -14.42
N THR A 29 4.35 14.42 -13.19
CA THR A 29 5.23 14.15 -12.02
C THR A 29 5.89 12.77 -12.08
N LEU A 30 5.30 11.80 -12.79
CA LEU A 30 5.93 10.50 -13.03
C LEU A 30 7.06 10.63 -14.07
N SER A 31 6.86 11.48 -15.10
CA SER A 31 7.87 11.76 -16.12
C SER A 31 9.08 12.49 -15.54
N GLU A 32 8.83 13.51 -14.71
CA GLU A 32 9.89 14.20 -13.95
C GLU A 32 10.68 13.23 -13.04
N LEU A 33 9.97 12.32 -12.37
CA LEU A 33 10.61 11.29 -11.56
C LEU A 33 11.47 10.35 -12.41
N ALA A 34 11.03 10.01 -13.63
CA ALA A 34 11.81 9.16 -14.54
C ALA A 34 13.09 9.87 -15.02
N GLU A 35 13.02 11.16 -15.32
CA GLU A 35 14.20 11.97 -15.67
C GLU A 35 15.18 12.06 -14.50
N SER A 36 14.67 12.36 -13.31
CA SER A 36 15.50 12.38 -12.09
C SER A 36 16.16 11.03 -11.82
N ILE A 37 15.44 9.92 -12.00
CA ILE A 37 16.00 8.57 -11.83
C ILE A 37 17.05 8.27 -12.89
N LYS A 38 16.88 8.76 -14.10
CA LYS A 38 17.87 8.62 -15.19
C LYS A 38 19.18 9.35 -14.88
N GLU A 39 19.10 10.51 -14.23
CA GLU A 39 20.27 11.34 -13.89
C GLU A 39 20.96 10.87 -12.60
N PHE A 40 20.19 10.66 -11.52
CA PHE A 40 20.73 10.41 -10.17
C PHE A 40 20.56 8.97 -9.70
N GLY A 41 19.83 8.14 -10.45
CA GLY A 41 19.43 6.81 -9.99
C GLY A 41 18.34 6.85 -8.92
N ILE A 42 18.05 5.69 -8.35
CA ILE A 42 17.06 5.57 -7.26
C ILE A 42 17.76 5.77 -5.92
N VAL A 43 17.62 6.94 -5.33
CA VAL A 43 18.23 7.30 -4.04
C VAL A 43 17.56 6.54 -2.88
N THR A 44 16.24 6.41 -2.90
CA THR A 44 15.50 5.70 -1.84
C THR A 44 15.07 4.32 -2.32
N PRO A 45 15.59 3.22 -1.72
CA PRO A 45 15.22 1.86 -2.12
C PRO A 45 13.72 1.60 -1.98
N ILE A 46 13.20 0.70 -2.83
CA ILE A 46 11.83 0.20 -2.72
C ILE A 46 11.73 -0.86 -1.62
N ILE A 47 10.51 -1.15 -1.18
CA ILE A 47 10.25 -2.24 -0.22
C ILE A 47 9.53 -3.36 -0.97
N THR A 48 10.06 -4.57 -0.87
CA THR A 48 9.54 -5.77 -1.52
C THR A 48 9.44 -6.95 -0.55
N ARG A 49 8.67 -7.95 -0.93
CA ARG A 49 8.71 -9.29 -0.32
C ARG A 49 8.89 -10.36 -1.40
N PRO A 50 9.45 -11.53 -1.08
CA PRO A 50 9.43 -12.66 -2.00
C PRO A 50 7.98 -13.07 -2.30
N LYS A 51 7.69 -13.42 -3.56
CA LYS A 51 6.40 -14.04 -3.91
C LYS A 51 6.27 -15.42 -3.27
N GLU A 52 5.05 -15.83 -3.00
CA GLU A 52 4.77 -17.14 -2.39
C GLU A 52 5.11 -18.31 -3.30
N ASP A 53 5.08 -18.11 -4.63
CA ASP A 53 5.48 -19.10 -5.65
C ASP A 53 7.01 -19.17 -5.86
N GLY A 54 7.79 -18.32 -5.19
CA GLY A 54 9.24 -18.24 -5.30
C GLY A 54 9.75 -17.54 -6.56
N ASN A 55 8.87 -17.10 -7.46
CA ASN A 55 9.24 -16.49 -8.75
C ASN A 55 9.15 -14.96 -8.69
N GLY A 56 10.16 -14.32 -8.12
CA GLY A 56 10.26 -12.86 -8.08
C GLY A 56 9.80 -12.23 -6.76
N TYR A 57 9.51 -10.92 -6.82
CA TYR A 57 9.25 -10.11 -5.64
C TYR A 57 7.99 -9.25 -5.85
N GLU A 58 7.16 -9.16 -4.83
CA GLU A 58 6.01 -8.25 -4.79
C GLU A 58 6.42 -6.90 -4.20
N VAL A 59 6.07 -5.82 -4.89
CA VAL A 59 6.39 -4.45 -4.48
C VAL A 59 5.37 -3.98 -3.45
N ILE A 60 5.82 -3.77 -2.22
CA ILE A 60 5.02 -3.26 -1.11
C ILE A 60 4.98 -1.73 -1.11
N ALA A 61 6.14 -1.09 -1.29
CA ALA A 61 6.24 0.37 -1.37
C ALA A 61 7.23 0.81 -2.44
N GLY A 62 6.90 1.89 -3.14
CA GLY A 62 7.75 2.47 -4.19
C GLY A 62 7.35 2.10 -5.62
N GLN A 63 6.09 1.77 -5.88
CA GLN A 63 5.58 1.41 -7.22
C GLN A 63 5.82 2.51 -8.26
N ARG A 64 5.66 3.81 -7.90
CA ARG A 64 5.99 4.92 -8.81
C ARG A 64 7.47 4.91 -9.21
N ARG A 65 8.39 4.55 -8.30
CA ARG A 65 9.83 4.43 -8.59
C ARG A 65 10.13 3.27 -9.54
N VAL A 66 9.44 2.14 -9.38
CA VAL A 66 9.55 1.01 -10.32
C VAL A 66 9.08 1.45 -11.71
N ARG A 67 7.88 2.06 -11.80
CA ARG A 67 7.32 2.53 -13.08
C ARG A 67 8.19 3.60 -13.74
N ALA A 68 8.69 4.56 -12.96
CA ALA A 68 9.61 5.59 -13.46
C ALA A 68 10.94 4.99 -13.95
N SER A 69 11.45 3.93 -13.29
CA SER A 69 12.66 3.23 -13.75
C SER A 69 12.45 2.52 -15.08
N GLU A 70 11.27 1.93 -15.30
CA GLU A 70 10.91 1.33 -16.58
C GLU A 70 10.89 2.39 -17.70
N LEU A 71 10.27 3.56 -17.44
CA LEU A 71 10.24 4.68 -18.36
C LEU A 71 11.64 5.24 -18.64
N ALA A 72 12.51 5.25 -17.64
CA ALA A 72 13.91 5.68 -17.76
C ALA A 72 14.82 4.64 -18.46
N GLY A 73 14.30 3.44 -18.75
CA GLY A 73 15.08 2.34 -19.33
C GLY A 73 16.06 1.67 -18.36
N ILE A 74 15.85 1.86 -17.04
CA ILE A 74 16.72 1.29 -16.00
C ILE A 74 16.18 -0.10 -15.62
N ASN A 75 17.02 -1.12 -15.80
CA ASN A 75 16.65 -2.51 -15.63
C ASN A 75 16.83 -3.06 -14.20
N THR A 76 17.37 -2.25 -13.28
CA THR A 76 17.66 -2.67 -11.90
C THR A 76 17.24 -1.61 -10.89
N VAL A 77 16.69 -2.06 -9.76
CA VAL A 77 16.16 -1.18 -8.71
C VAL A 77 16.70 -1.62 -7.35
N PRO A 78 17.27 -0.70 -6.54
CA PRO A 78 17.65 -1.01 -5.17
C PRO A 78 16.40 -1.28 -4.31
N ALA A 79 16.42 -2.36 -3.55
CA ALA A 79 15.28 -2.83 -2.79
C ALA A 79 15.68 -3.37 -1.41
N PHE A 80 14.83 -3.13 -0.42
CA PHE A 80 14.82 -3.89 0.82
C PHE A 80 13.85 -5.07 0.68
N VAL A 81 14.38 -6.28 0.78
CA VAL A 81 13.58 -7.50 0.76
C VAL A 81 13.21 -7.87 2.19
N LEU A 82 11.94 -7.79 2.50
CA LEU A 82 11.39 -8.11 3.82
C LEU A 82 10.66 -9.45 3.77
N PRO A 83 10.98 -10.42 4.65
CA PRO A 83 10.26 -11.69 4.75
C PRO A 83 8.92 -11.49 5.49
N LEU A 84 7.99 -10.76 4.85
CA LEU A 84 6.67 -10.46 5.37
C LEU A 84 5.66 -11.52 4.93
N ASP A 85 4.81 -11.95 5.84
CA ASP A 85 3.58 -12.65 5.50
C ASP A 85 2.59 -11.68 4.80
N ARG A 86 1.54 -12.22 4.18
CA ARG A 86 0.57 -11.43 3.42
C ARG A 86 -0.08 -10.33 4.26
N ASP A 87 -0.47 -10.62 5.49
CA ASP A 87 -1.16 -9.65 6.34
C ASP A 87 -0.24 -8.51 6.78
N ARG A 88 1.01 -8.79 7.12
CA ARG A 88 2.02 -7.77 7.43
C ARG A 88 2.37 -6.94 6.19
N ALA A 89 2.43 -7.57 5.03
CA ALA A 89 2.67 -6.87 3.78
C ALA A 89 1.53 -5.88 3.47
N ILE A 90 0.26 -6.27 3.64
CA ILE A 90 -0.90 -5.39 3.50
C ILE A 90 -0.81 -4.19 4.45
N ILE A 91 -0.52 -4.43 5.73
CA ILE A 91 -0.39 -3.35 6.72
C ILE A 91 0.71 -2.37 6.30
N THR A 92 1.88 -2.88 5.92
CA THR A 92 3.02 -2.06 5.47
C THR A 92 2.68 -1.27 4.20
N LEU A 93 2.02 -1.90 3.23
CA LEU A 93 1.58 -1.26 1.98
C LEU A 93 0.63 -0.11 2.27
N VAL A 94 -0.37 -0.34 3.10
CA VAL A 94 -1.35 0.70 3.45
C VAL A 94 -0.67 1.84 4.21
N ASP A 95 0.16 1.54 5.23
CA ASP A 95 0.85 2.56 6.03
C ASP A 95 1.80 3.43 5.20
N SER A 96 2.50 2.84 4.22
CA SER A 96 3.41 3.57 3.35
C SER A 96 2.72 4.51 2.35
N ASN A 97 1.45 4.28 2.04
CA ASN A 97 0.69 5.09 1.08
C ASN A 97 -0.22 6.15 1.72
N LEU A 98 -0.57 5.99 3.01
CA LEU A 98 -1.54 6.87 3.67
C LEU A 98 -1.04 8.28 3.97
N GLN A 99 0.25 8.49 3.90
CA GLN A 99 0.86 9.83 4.03
C GLN A 99 0.75 10.65 2.73
N ARG A 100 0.19 10.07 1.65
CA ARG A 100 -0.05 10.82 0.41
C ARG A 100 -1.20 11.79 0.59
N GLU A 101 -1.02 13.02 0.13
CA GLU A 101 -2.03 14.08 0.22
C GLU A 101 -3.25 13.79 -0.66
N ASN A 102 -3.04 13.18 -1.84
CA ASN A 102 -4.07 12.96 -2.86
C ASN A 102 -4.44 11.48 -2.99
N ILE A 103 -5.14 10.93 -1.99
CA ILE A 103 -5.71 9.57 -2.06
C ILE A 103 -7.20 9.70 -2.39
N LEU A 104 -7.66 9.01 -3.43
CA LEU A 104 -9.07 8.98 -3.79
C LEU A 104 -9.91 8.38 -2.64
N PRO A 105 -11.15 8.86 -2.41
CA PRO A 105 -12.03 8.29 -1.38
C PRO A 105 -12.24 6.78 -1.54
N SER A 106 -12.33 6.28 -2.77
CA SER A 106 -12.43 4.84 -3.07
C SER A 106 -11.16 4.08 -2.66
N GLU A 107 -9.97 4.56 -3.02
CA GLU A 107 -8.69 3.96 -2.62
C GLU A 107 -8.55 3.92 -1.10
N ARG A 108 -8.92 5.03 -0.42
CA ARG A 108 -8.92 5.13 1.04
C ARG A 108 -9.88 4.12 1.68
N ALA A 109 -11.06 3.93 1.09
CA ALA A 109 -12.05 2.97 1.56
C ALA A 109 -11.53 1.53 1.49
N PHE A 110 -10.96 1.14 0.35
CA PHE A 110 -10.36 -0.19 0.18
C PHE A 110 -9.13 -0.38 1.08
N ALA A 111 -8.28 0.63 1.24
CA ALA A 111 -7.12 0.59 2.12
C ALA A 111 -7.52 0.34 3.59
N TYR A 112 -8.54 1.03 4.10
CA TYR A 112 -9.06 0.81 5.44
C TYR A 112 -9.63 -0.60 5.61
N LYS A 113 -10.39 -1.09 4.63
CA LYS A 113 -10.94 -2.45 4.65
C LYS A 113 -9.83 -3.48 4.69
N MET A 114 -8.87 -3.42 3.77
CA MET A 114 -7.74 -4.36 3.69
C MET A 114 -6.93 -4.38 4.99
N LYS A 115 -6.60 -3.21 5.56
CA LYS A 115 -5.86 -3.14 6.81
C LYS A 115 -6.66 -3.70 7.98
N SER A 116 -7.95 -3.38 8.08
CA SER A 116 -8.82 -3.92 9.13
C SER A 116 -8.90 -5.44 9.07
N GLU A 117 -9.08 -6.02 7.89
CA GLU A 117 -9.12 -7.48 7.69
C GLU A 117 -7.78 -8.15 8.01
N ALA A 118 -6.66 -7.58 7.56
CA ALA A 118 -5.33 -8.10 7.85
C ALA A 118 -5.04 -8.09 9.37
N MET A 119 -5.38 -7.00 10.06
CA MET A 119 -5.22 -6.90 11.52
C MET A 119 -6.12 -7.87 12.28
N LYS A 120 -7.35 -8.13 11.81
CA LYS A 120 -8.25 -9.15 12.39
C LYS A 120 -7.62 -10.54 12.28
N ARG A 121 -7.11 -10.93 11.11
CA ARG A 121 -6.43 -12.24 10.92
C ARG A 121 -5.19 -12.38 11.80
N GLN A 122 -4.40 -11.33 11.97
CA GLN A 122 -3.25 -11.35 12.90
C GLN A 122 -3.69 -11.47 14.38
N GLY A 123 -4.79 -10.81 14.76
CA GLY A 123 -5.35 -10.91 16.11
C GLY A 123 -5.74 -12.35 16.48
N PHE A 124 -6.34 -13.10 15.56
CA PHE A 124 -6.67 -14.52 15.77
C PHE A 124 -5.43 -15.39 16.00
N ARG A 125 -4.28 -15.08 15.39
CA ARG A 125 -3.02 -15.84 15.59
C ARG A 125 -2.36 -15.56 16.95
N THR A 126 -2.54 -14.37 17.50
CA THR A 126 -1.95 -13.98 18.80
C THR A 126 -2.78 -14.45 19.99
N ASP A 127 -4.10 -14.60 19.84
CA ASP A 127 -4.99 -15.04 20.93
C ASP A 127 -4.79 -16.50 21.35
N LEU A 128 -4.10 -17.31 20.53
CA LEU A 128 -3.75 -18.69 20.86
C LEU A 128 -2.56 -18.82 21.82
N THR A 129 -1.84 -17.73 22.13
CA THR A 129 -0.56 -17.78 22.87
C THR A 129 -0.46 -16.89 24.10
N SER A 130 -1.45 -16.04 24.42
CA SER A 130 -1.33 -15.14 25.59
C SER A 130 -2.65 -14.94 26.34
N SER A 131 -2.73 -15.51 27.55
CA SER A 131 -3.69 -15.14 28.57
C SER A 131 -3.21 -13.87 29.31
N GLN A 132 -3.48 -12.69 28.77
CA GLN A 132 -3.44 -11.44 29.53
C GLN A 132 -4.64 -10.57 29.14
N VAL A 133 -5.42 -10.20 30.15
CA VAL A 133 -6.53 -9.25 30.08
C VAL A 133 -5.94 -7.84 29.84
N VAL A 134 -5.60 -7.55 28.62
CA VAL A 134 -5.35 -6.19 28.16
C VAL A 134 -6.65 -5.72 27.51
N THR A 135 -7.12 -4.53 27.86
CA THR A 135 -8.31 -3.88 27.29
C THR A 135 -8.19 -3.93 25.76
N LYS A 136 -8.91 -4.85 25.13
CA LYS A 136 -8.80 -5.17 23.70
C LYS A 136 -9.41 -4.01 22.91
N LEU A 137 -8.59 -3.03 22.53
CA LEU A 137 -8.99 -2.03 21.54
C LEU A 137 -9.49 -2.76 20.29
N ARG A 138 -10.71 -2.43 19.85
CA ARG A 138 -11.27 -3.01 18.62
C ARG A 138 -10.33 -2.71 17.44
N THR A 139 -10.28 -3.61 16.48
CA THR A 139 -9.41 -3.44 15.30
C THR A 139 -9.64 -2.10 14.60
N ASP A 140 -10.91 -1.66 14.51
CA ASP A 140 -11.27 -0.38 13.90
C ASP A 140 -10.72 0.82 14.67
N ASP A 141 -10.58 0.73 16.01
CA ASP A 141 -9.95 1.78 16.82
C ASP A 141 -8.44 1.86 16.57
N LYS A 142 -7.78 0.70 16.43
CA LYS A 142 -6.35 0.64 16.09
C LYS A 142 -6.08 1.20 14.67
N VAL A 143 -6.95 0.87 13.72
CA VAL A 143 -6.90 1.42 12.36
C VAL A 143 -7.09 2.92 12.42
N ALA A 144 -8.12 3.42 13.10
CA ALA A 144 -8.44 4.84 13.25
C ALA A 144 -7.29 5.63 13.89
N GLN A 145 -6.70 5.10 14.94
CA GLN A 145 -5.56 5.71 15.63
C GLN A 145 -4.33 5.83 14.70
N GLY A 146 -4.04 4.78 13.91
CA GLY A 146 -2.93 4.80 12.95
C GLY A 146 -3.11 5.84 11.83
N PHE A 147 -4.33 6.30 11.60
CA PHE A 147 -4.67 7.28 10.56
C PHE A 147 -5.02 8.67 11.10
N GLY A 148 -5.01 8.87 12.40
CA GLY A 148 -5.41 10.14 13.02
C GLY A 148 -6.87 10.50 12.76
N VAL A 149 -7.76 9.52 12.51
CA VAL A 149 -9.18 9.72 12.22
C VAL A 149 -10.05 9.03 13.27
N GLY A 150 -11.31 9.45 13.36
CA GLY A 150 -12.27 8.80 14.26
C GLY A 150 -12.68 7.39 13.74
N ARG A 151 -12.97 6.46 14.64
CA ARG A 151 -13.47 5.11 14.32
C ARG A 151 -14.67 5.13 13.37
N MET A 152 -15.63 6.04 13.61
CA MET A 152 -16.82 6.17 12.76
C MET A 152 -16.47 6.55 11.32
N THR A 153 -15.41 7.33 11.12
CA THR A 153 -14.89 7.66 9.79
C THR A 153 -14.39 6.43 9.08
N VAL A 154 -13.57 5.59 9.74
CA VAL A 154 -13.10 4.32 9.18
C VAL A 154 -14.28 3.42 8.77
N GLN A 155 -15.28 3.27 9.63
CA GLN A 155 -16.46 2.45 9.34
C GLN A 155 -17.27 3.00 8.15
N ARG A 156 -17.42 4.33 8.04
CA ARG A 156 -18.11 4.97 6.90
C ARG A 156 -17.36 4.67 5.60
N PHE A 157 -16.04 4.83 5.59
CA PHE A 157 -15.23 4.49 4.41
C PHE A 157 -15.31 3.01 4.04
N ILE A 158 -15.26 2.09 5.02
CA ILE A 158 -15.40 0.65 4.74
C ILE A 158 -16.77 0.36 4.10
N ARG A 159 -17.85 0.99 4.57
CA ARG A 159 -19.18 0.84 3.95
C ARG A 159 -19.23 1.31 2.50
N LEU A 160 -18.39 2.28 2.09
CA LEU A 160 -18.32 2.69 0.68
C LEU A 160 -17.87 1.53 -0.21
N THR A 161 -17.10 0.57 0.28
CA THR A 161 -16.66 -0.61 -0.51
C THR A 161 -17.81 -1.58 -0.81
N GLU A 162 -18.96 -1.43 -0.16
CA GLU A 162 -20.16 -2.26 -0.36
C GLU A 162 -21.12 -1.65 -1.40
N LEU A 163 -20.85 -0.42 -1.83
CA LEU A 163 -21.64 0.24 -2.87
C LEU A 163 -21.44 -0.44 -4.22
N ILE A 164 -22.47 -0.38 -5.06
CA ILE A 164 -22.43 -0.90 -6.43
C ILE A 164 -21.38 -0.10 -7.25
N PRO A 165 -20.65 -0.71 -8.19
CA PRO A 165 -19.61 -0.05 -8.98
C PRO A 165 -20.05 1.26 -9.66
N VAL A 166 -21.29 1.39 -10.08
CA VAL A 166 -21.87 2.61 -10.66
C VAL A 166 -21.81 3.79 -9.69
N SER A 167 -21.96 3.55 -8.39
CA SER A 167 -21.88 4.60 -7.37
C SER A 167 -20.46 5.14 -7.17
N TYR A 168 -19.43 4.34 -7.47
CA TYR A 168 -18.04 4.79 -7.38
C TYR A 168 -17.68 5.79 -8.48
N THR A 169 -18.22 5.62 -9.68
CA THR A 169 -17.97 6.56 -10.79
C THR A 169 -18.48 7.96 -10.48
N HIS A 170 -19.60 8.07 -9.78
CA HIS A 170 -20.15 9.37 -9.34
C HIS A 170 -19.37 10.02 -8.20
N LEU A 171 -18.73 9.21 -7.33
CA LEU A 171 -17.90 9.72 -6.24
C LEU A 171 -16.51 10.19 -6.69
N THR A 172 -16.07 9.74 -7.86
CA THR A 172 -14.73 10.07 -8.42
C THR A 172 -14.77 11.14 -9.50
N LEU A 173 -15.95 11.54 -9.98
CA LEU A 173 -16.05 12.64 -10.93
C LEU A 173 -15.70 13.97 -10.22
N PRO A 174 -14.73 14.75 -10.76
CA PRO A 174 -14.53 16.10 -10.26
C PRO A 174 -15.83 16.88 -10.43
N THR A 175 -16.35 17.44 -9.35
CA THR A 175 -17.40 18.45 -9.43
C THR A 175 -16.82 19.63 -10.20
N THR A 176 -17.13 19.72 -11.50
CA THR A 176 -16.88 20.94 -12.27
C THR A 176 -17.61 22.06 -11.54
N PRO A 177 -16.91 23.12 -11.09
CA PRO A 177 -17.60 24.27 -10.56
C PRO A 177 -18.47 24.83 -11.69
N TYR A 178 -19.76 24.91 -11.45
CA TYR A 178 -20.65 25.66 -12.32
C TYR A 178 -20.18 27.11 -12.32
N VAL A 179 -19.75 27.59 -13.47
CA VAL A 179 -19.54 29.02 -13.75
C VAL A 179 -20.88 29.70 -13.84
#